data_72d258286268c23508299740c4320228
#
_entry.id   72d258286268c23508299740c4320228
#
_cell.length_a   1.000
_cell.length_b   1.000
_cell.length_c   1.000
_cell.angle_alpha   90.00
_cell.angle_beta   90.00
_cell.angle_gamma   90.00
#
_symmetry.space_group_name_H-M   'P 1'
#
loop_
_entity.id
_entity.type
_entity.pdbx_description
1 polymer ?
#
loop_
_entity_poly.entity_id
_entity_poly.type
_entity_poly.pdbx_seq_one_letter_code
_entity_poly.pdbx_strand_id
1 'polypeptide(L)'
;MSDSPDERWMRLAIELAWQCPPSPTAYSVGAVLVDADGDEISRGFSREAGDPAVHAEESALGKLAADDPRLAGATMYSTLEPCSQRKSRPRTCTQLIIAAGLRRVVIAWREPALFVADCQGYELLAEAGLVVAELPALAALAAAPNRHLIGSGRPDASLVSSSSCATGYSYR
;
A
#
# COMPACT_ATOMS: atom_id res chain seq x y z
N MET A 1 15.71 17.86 9.06
CA MET A 1 14.71 17.99 7.96
C MET A 1 13.40 17.47 8.50
N SER A 2 12.34 18.26 8.43
CA SER A 2 11.00 17.80 8.86
C SER A 2 10.41 16.90 7.79
N ASP A 3 9.69 15.84 8.21
CA ASP A 3 8.94 14.98 7.31
C ASP A 3 7.94 15.80 6.50
N SER A 4 7.75 15.44 5.23
CA SER A 4 6.64 15.97 4.43
C SER A 4 5.30 15.50 5.00
N PRO A 5 4.17 16.17 4.69
CA PRO A 5 2.85 15.69 5.13
C PRO A 5 2.60 14.23 4.76
N ASP A 6 3.00 13.80 3.55
CA ASP A 6 2.86 12.42 3.10
C ASP A 6 3.69 11.43 3.95
N GLU A 7 4.93 11.77 4.26
CA GLU A 7 5.77 10.94 5.11
C GLU A 7 5.22 10.81 6.52
N ARG A 8 4.71 11.91 7.09
CA ARG A 8 4.08 11.90 8.43
C ARG A 8 2.89 10.94 8.47
N TRP A 9 1.97 11.01 7.50
CA TRP A 9 0.80 10.14 7.47
C TRP A 9 1.17 8.69 7.16
N MET A 10 2.16 8.46 6.29
CA MET A 10 2.65 7.11 6.03
C MET A 10 3.33 6.49 7.26
N ARG A 11 4.07 7.25 8.06
CA ARG A 11 4.65 6.75 9.32
C ARG A 11 3.56 6.31 10.30
N LEU A 12 2.47 7.08 10.41
CA LEU A 12 1.32 6.68 11.22
C LEU A 12 0.69 5.37 10.69
N ALA A 13 0.55 5.23 9.38
CA ALA A 13 0.08 3.97 8.79
C ALA A 13 1.02 2.80 9.11
N ILE A 14 2.34 3.02 9.10
CA ILE A 14 3.34 2.00 9.50
C ILE A 14 3.19 1.62 10.98
N GLU A 15 2.95 2.57 11.87
CA GLU A 15 2.68 2.29 13.29
C GLU A 15 1.42 1.43 13.47
N LEU A 16 0.38 1.67 12.67
CA LEU A 16 -0.83 0.84 12.66
C LEU A 16 -0.55 -0.58 12.17
N ALA A 17 0.31 -0.75 11.17
CA ALA A 17 0.70 -2.07 10.67
C ALA A 17 1.36 -2.94 11.77
N TRP A 18 2.06 -2.35 12.72
CA TRP A 18 2.62 -3.05 13.89
C TRP A 18 1.57 -3.48 14.92
N GLN A 19 0.35 -2.93 14.87
CA GLN A 19 -0.76 -3.31 15.75
C GLN A 19 -1.53 -4.53 15.25
N CYS A 20 -1.27 -4.95 14.00
CA CYS A 20 -1.95 -6.12 13.42
C CYS A 20 -1.67 -7.38 14.23
N PRO A 21 -2.70 -8.19 14.52
CA PRO A 21 -2.48 -9.54 15.06
C PRO A 21 -1.53 -10.34 14.14
N PRO A 22 -0.60 -11.13 14.68
CA PRO A 22 0.31 -11.94 13.89
C PRO A 22 -0.43 -12.89 12.93
N SER A 23 0.12 -13.07 11.73
CA SER A 23 -0.39 -14.04 10.76
C SER A 23 0.75 -14.68 9.98
N PRO A 24 0.74 -16.01 9.79
CA PRO A 24 1.70 -16.70 8.94
C PRO A 24 1.36 -16.61 7.43
N THR A 25 0.17 -16.12 7.07
CA THR A 25 -0.39 -16.20 5.70
C THR A 25 -0.96 -14.88 5.18
N ALA A 26 -0.89 -13.80 5.95
CA ALA A 26 -1.45 -12.52 5.54
C ALA A 26 -0.57 -11.36 6.00
N TYR A 27 -0.41 -10.37 5.12
CA TYR A 27 0.35 -9.16 5.43
C TYR A 27 -0.30 -8.33 6.54
N SER A 28 0.56 -7.70 7.34
CA SER A 28 0.22 -6.67 8.30
C SER A 28 0.31 -5.32 7.61
N VAL A 29 -0.81 -4.66 7.41
CA VAL A 29 -0.96 -3.40 6.70
C VAL A 29 -1.66 -2.40 7.60
N GLY A 30 -1.27 -1.14 7.52
CA GLY A 30 -1.95 -0.02 8.14
C GLY A 30 -2.41 0.98 7.08
N ALA A 31 -3.54 1.61 7.32
CA ALA A 31 -4.10 2.63 6.44
C ALA A 31 -4.62 3.83 7.23
N VAL A 32 -4.45 5.03 6.67
CA VAL A 32 -4.96 6.30 7.20
C VAL A 32 -5.69 7.04 6.09
N LEU A 33 -6.86 7.58 6.41
CA LEU A 33 -7.63 8.48 5.54
C LEU A 33 -7.49 9.91 6.06
N VAL A 34 -7.14 10.81 5.16
CA VAL A 34 -6.93 12.23 5.43
C VAL A 34 -7.75 13.03 4.44
N ASP A 35 -8.53 14.00 4.91
CA ASP A 35 -9.37 14.83 4.06
C ASP A 35 -8.58 15.90 3.27
N ALA A 36 -9.30 16.72 2.51
CA ALA A 36 -8.71 17.78 1.69
C ALA A 36 -8.05 18.90 2.52
N ASP A 37 -8.47 19.07 3.78
CA ASP A 37 -7.94 20.08 4.70
C ASP A 37 -6.68 19.58 5.43
N GLY A 38 -6.35 18.30 5.27
CA GLY A 38 -5.18 17.67 5.87
C GLY A 38 -5.46 17.09 7.24
N ASP A 39 -6.72 16.89 7.61
CA ASP A 39 -7.14 16.30 8.87
C ASP A 39 -7.41 14.80 8.70
N GLU A 40 -6.99 14.01 9.69
CA GLU A 40 -7.32 12.60 9.74
C GLU A 40 -8.82 12.40 9.96
N ILE A 41 -9.45 11.62 9.08
CA ILE A 41 -10.89 11.31 9.19
C ILE A 41 -11.15 9.86 9.59
N SER A 42 -10.20 8.95 9.33
CA SER A 42 -10.28 7.55 9.73
C SER A 42 -8.93 6.86 9.63
N ARG A 43 -8.80 5.72 10.32
CA ARG A 43 -7.64 4.83 10.22
C ARG A 43 -8.07 3.37 10.40
N GLY A 44 -7.24 2.45 9.94
CA GLY A 44 -7.48 1.01 10.08
C GLY A 44 -6.20 0.20 9.93
N PHE A 45 -6.27 -1.07 10.32
CA PHE A 45 -5.18 -2.02 10.14
C PHE A 45 -5.72 -3.41 9.85
N SER A 46 -4.90 -4.28 9.28
CA SER A 46 -5.31 -5.64 8.91
C SER A 46 -5.72 -6.47 10.14
N ARG A 47 -6.79 -7.23 10.02
CA ARG A 47 -7.33 -8.10 11.09
C ARG A 47 -7.80 -7.34 12.33
N GLU A 48 -8.17 -6.07 12.16
CA GLU A 48 -8.73 -5.24 13.22
C GLU A 48 -10.04 -5.83 13.76
N ALA A 49 -10.33 -5.58 15.03
CA ALA A 49 -11.55 -6.05 15.71
C ALA A 49 -11.77 -7.58 15.68
N GLY A 50 -10.72 -8.37 15.48
CA GLY A 50 -10.79 -9.83 15.47
C GLY A 50 -11.34 -10.45 14.18
N ASP A 51 -11.54 -9.67 13.12
CA ASP A 51 -11.91 -10.19 11.80
C ASP A 51 -10.65 -10.54 11.00
N PRO A 52 -10.32 -11.84 10.82
CA PRO A 52 -9.09 -12.27 10.14
C PRO A 52 -9.07 -11.90 8.65
N ALA A 53 -10.22 -11.56 8.08
CA ALA A 53 -10.36 -11.24 6.67
C ALA A 53 -10.36 -9.73 6.39
N VAL A 54 -10.46 -8.85 7.39
CA VAL A 54 -10.49 -7.42 7.15
C VAL A 54 -9.09 -6.90 6.78
N HIS A 55 -9.04 -6.12 5.70
CA HIS A 55 -7.86 -5.39 5.28
C HIS A 55 -7.85 -3.98 5.89
N ALA A 56 -6.68 -3.34 5.93
CA ALA A 56 -6.51 -2.01 6.53
C ALA A 56 -7.40 -0.95 5.87
N GLU A 57 -7.44 -0.93 4.54
CA GLU A 57 -8.23 0.02 3.76
C GLU A 57 -9.74 -0.19 3.97
N GLU A 58 -10.17 -1.46 3.99
CA GLU A 58 -11.55 -1.84 4.29
C GLU A 58 -11.94 -1.39 5.71
N SER A 59 -11.06 -1.61 6.69
CA SER A 59 -11.28 -1.17 8.05
C SER A 59 -11.39 0.35 8.16
N ALA A 60 -10.48 1.09 7.52
CA ALA A 60 -10.51 2.55 7.54
C ALA A 60 -11.79 3.11 6.89
N LEU A 61 -12.17 2.61 5.71
CA LEU A 61 -13.38 3.03 5.00
C LEU A 61 -14.65 2.63 5.73
N GLY A 62 -14.68 1.44 6.32
CA GLY A 62 -15.87 0.90 7.01
C GLY A 62 -16.29 1.66 8.27
N LYS A 63 -15.46 2.55 8.78
CA LYS A 63 -15.76 3.41 9.94
C LYS A 63 -16.47 4.70 9.56
N LEU A 64 -16.56 5.00 8.26
CA LEU A 64 -17.21 6.20 7.72
C LEU A 64 -18.52 5.83 7.03
N ALA A 65 -19.45 6.76 6.94
CA ALA A 65 -20.61 6.63 6.10
C ALA A 65 -20.18 6.58 4.63
N ALA A 66 -20.86 5.78 3.80
CA ALA A 66 -20.49 5.63 2.39
C ALA A 66 -20.65 6.93 1.58
N ASP A 67 -21.46 7.84 2.06
CA ASP A 67 -21.75 9.17 1.49
C ASP A 67 -21.07 10.30 2.28
N ASP A 68 -20.07 10.00 3.12
CA ASP A 68 -19.33 11.03 3.86
C ASP A 68 -18.69 12.02 2.87
N PRO A 69 -19.05 13.30 2.91
CA PRO A 69 -18.61 14.28 1.91
C PRO A 69 -17.11 14.52 1.90
N ARG A 70 -16.41 14.17 2.97
CA ARG A 70 -14.95 14.32 3.07
C ARG A 70 -14.20 13.33 2.19
N LEU A 71 -14.84 12.19 1.81
CA LEU A 71 -14.22 11.16 0.99
C LEU A 71 -13.82 11.65 -0.41
N ALA A 72 -14.62 12.51 -1.03
CA ALA A 72 -14.39 13.00 -2.39
C ALA A 72 -13.05 13.77 -2.56
N GLY A 73 -12.54 14.39 -1.50
CA GLY A 73 -11.27 15.11 -1.50
C GLY A 73 -10.14 14.35 -0.79
N ALA A 74 -10.44 13.19 -0.22
CA ALA A 74 -9.54 12.50 0.68
C ALA A 74 -8.38 11.80 -0.02
N THR A 75 -7.30 11.63 0.74
CA THR A 75 -6.13 10.81 0.42
C THR A 75 -6.10 9.60 1.34
N MET A 76 -5.93 8.42 0.78
CA MET A 76 -5.61 7.21 1.53
C MET A 76 -4.11 6.98 1.53
N TYR A 77 -3.53 6.79 2.71
CA TYR A 77 -2.17 6.32 2.91
C TYR A 77 -2.24 4.85 3.29
N SER A 78 -1.68 3.96 2.48
CA SER A 78 -1.59 2.53 2.77
C SER A 78 -0.14 2.07 2.73
N THR A 79 0.27 1.29 3.74
CA THR A 79 1.66 0.80 3.82
C THR A 79 1.99 -0.18 2.71
N LEU A 80 0.99 -0.87 2.18
CA LEU A 80 1.09 -1.82 1.06
C LEU A 80 0.14 -1.40 -0.05
N GLU A 81 0.49 -1.72 -1.29
CA GLU A 81 -0.39 -1.56 -2.45
C GLU A 81 -1.75 -2.21 -2.22
N PRO A 82 -2.88 -1.49 -2.41
CA PRO A 82 -4.22 -2.06 -2.23
C PRO A 82 -4.47 -3.25 -3.15
N CYS A 83 -4.98 -4.35 -2.60
CA CYS A 83 -5.18 -5.58 -3.34
C CYS A 83 -6.15 -5.40 -4.51
N SER A 84 -5.77 -5.97 -5.67
CA SER A 84 -6.61 -6.06 -6.88
C SER A 84 -7.35 -7.40 -7.00
N GLN A 85 -6.97 -8.39 -6.19
CA GLN A 85 -7.58 -9.71 -6.11
C GLN A 85 -7.70 -10.14 -4.65
N ARG A 86 -8.81 -10.74 -4.27
CA ARG A 86 -9.00 -11.39 -2.96
C ARG A 86 -10.16 -12.38 -3.03
N LYS A 87 -10.04 -13.47 -2.25
CA LYS A 87 -11.08 -14.48 -2.15
C LYS A 87 -11.95 -14.33 -0.90
N SER A 88 -11.47 -13.60 0.10
CA SER A 88 -12.11 -13.49 1.43
C SER A 88 -13.29 -12.53 1.47
N ARG A 89 -13.47 -11.68 0.45
CA ARG A 89 -14.53 -10.68 0.32
C ARG A 89 -14.99 -10.54 -1.13
N PRO A 90 -16.23 -10.10 -1.39
CA PRO A 90 -16.74 -9.90 -2.75
C PRO A 90 -16.10 -8.71 -3.48
N ARG A 91 -15.55 -7.73 -2.75
CA ARG A 91 -14.85 -6.57 -3.31
C ARG A 91 -13.42 -6.49 -2.80
N THR A 92 -12.50 -6.10 -3.69
CA THR A 92 -11.10 -5.83 -3.38
C THR A 92 -10.93 -4.45 -2.74
N CYS A 93 -9.77 -4.18 -2.11
CA CYS A 93 -9.49 -2.85 -1.59
C CYS A 93 -9.47 -1.79 -2.69
N THR A 94 -8.92 -2.10 -3.86
CA THR A 94 -8.96 -1.22 -5.04
C THR A 94 -10.40 -0.83 -5.42
N GLN A 95 -11.31 -1.81 -5.48
CA GLN A 95 -12.72 -1.55 -5.77
C GLN A 95 -13.44 -0.73 -4.68
N LEU A 96 -13.10 -0.96 -3.40
CA LEU A 96 -13.64 -0.17 -2.29
C LEU A 96 -13.19 1.29 -2.36
N ILE A 97 -11.90 1.52 -2.64
CA ILE A 97 -11.31 2.86 -2.77
C ILE A 97 -11.94 3.63 -3.92
N ILE A 98 -12.08 3.00 -5.09
CA ILE A 98 -12.72 3.60 -6.27
C ILE A 98 -14.19 3.93 -5.97
N ALA A 99 -14.93 3.00 -5.36
CA ALA A 99 -16.34 3.20 -5.02
C ALA A 99 -16.56 4.30 -3.96
N ALA A 100 -15.59 4.50 -3.07
CA ALA A 100 -15.62 5.59 -2.08
C ALA A 100 -15.36 6.98 -2.70
N GLY A 101 -14.91 7.02 -3.95
CA GLY A 101 -14.67 8.29 -4.68
C GLY A 101 -13.46 9.06 -4.16
N LEU A 102 -12.46 8.38 -3.61
CA LEU A 102 -11.23 9.03 -3.14
C LEU A 102 -10.50 9.72 -4.29
N ARG A 103 -9.80 10.81 -3.96
CA ARG A 103 -9.01 11.55 -4.95
C ARG A 103 -7.61 10.99 -5.15
N ARG A 104 -6.99 10.47 -4.09
CA ARG A 104 -5.57 10.12 -4.08
C ARG A 104 -5.31 8.91 -3.20
N VAL A 105 -4.31 8.12 -3.61
CA VAL A 105 -3.74 7.02 -2.80
C VAL A 105 -2.23 7.17 -2.76
N VAL A 106 -1.64 7.05 -1.58
CA VAL A 106 -0.20 7.03 -1.36
C VAL A 106 0.19 5.67 -0.81
N ILE A 107 1.15 5.02 -1.44
CA ILE A 107 1.65 3.71 -1.03
C ILE A 107 3.15 3.79 -0.72
N ALA A 108 3.61 2.99 0.25
CA ALA A 108 5.04 2.90 0.56
C ALA A 108 5.70 1.68 -0.06
N TRP A 109 4.96 0.57 -0.16
CA TRP A 109 5.50 -0.71 -0.60
C TRP A 109 4.56 -1.37 -1.62
N ARG A 110 5.10 -1.71 -2.81
CA ARG A 110 4.39 -2.49 -3.82
C ARG A 110 4.18 -3.92 -3.33
N GLU A 111 3.03 -4.51 -3.64
CA GLU A 111 2.76 -5.88 -3.25
C GLU A 111 3.72 -6.85 -3.96
N PRO A 112 4.58 -7.59 -3.22
CA PRO A 112 5.43 -8.60 -3.84
C PRO A 112 4.57 -9.80 -4.25
N ALA A 113 4.97 -10.51 -5.32
CA ALA A 113 4.28 -11.68 -5.87
C ALA A 113 4.35 -12.92 -4.94
N LEU A 114 4.16 -12.75 -3.63
CA LEU A 114 4.21 -13.81 -2.64
C LEU A 114 2.83 -14.46 -2.41
N PHE A 115 1.79 -13.65 -2.26
CA PHE A 115 0.41 -14.11 -2.04
C PHE A 115 -0.51 -13.79 -3.21
N VAL A 116 -0.22 -12.74 -3.95
CA VAL A 116 -0.95 -12.32 -5.15
C VAL A 116 0.04 -12.20 -6.29
N ALA A 117 -0.08 -13.07 -7.27
CA ALA A 117 0.62 -12.92 -8.53
C ALA A 117 -0.02 -11.75 -9.29
N ASP A 118 0.80 -10.85 -9.81
CA ASP A 118 0.36 -9.70 -10.62
C ASP A 118 -0.67 -8.80 -9.91
N CYS A 119 -0.32 -8.26 -8.72
CA CYS A 119 -1.12 -7.20 -8.13
C CYS A 119 -1.12 -5.99 -9.05
N GLN A 120 -2.30 -5.52 -9.44
CA GLN A 120 -2.52 -4.39 -10.34
C GLN A 120 -3.26 -3.24 -9.63
N GLY A 121 -3.11 -3.15 -8.32
CA GLY A 121 -3.81 -2.15 -7.51
C GLY A 121 -3.47 -0.73 -7.95
N TYR A 122 -2.18 -0.46 -8.17
CA TYR A 122 -1.69 0.82 -8.65
C TYR A 122 -2.32 1.20 -10.01
N GLU A 123 -2.23 0.30 -10.97
CA GLU A 123 -2.68 0.52 -12.35
C GLU A 123 -4.19 0.76 -12.40
N LEU A 124 -4.97 -0.08 -11.71
CA LEU A 124 -6.43 0.05 -11.66
C LEU A 124 -6.90 1.35 -10.98
N LEU A 125 -6.22 1.79 -9.92
CA LEU A 125 -6.51 3.08 -9.28
C LEU A 125 -6.20 4.24 -10.22
N ALA A 126 -5.06 4.20 -10.91
CA ALA A 126 -4.66 5.22 -11.88
C ALA A 126 -5.62 5.27 -13.09
N GLU A 127 -6.03 4.12 -13.63
CA GLU A 127 -7.01 4.00 -14.72
C GLU A 127 -8.38 4.56 -14.31
N ALA A 128 -8.76 4.41 -13.04
CA ALA A 128 -9.98 5.00 -12.49
C ALA A 128 -9.88 6.51 -12.24
N GLY A 129 -8.73 7.14 -12.54
CA GLY A 129 -8.52 8.57 -12.44
C GLY A 129 -8.02 9.07 -11.09
N LEU A 130 -7.64 8.18 -10.17
CA LEU A 130 -7.03 8.58 -8.91
C LEU A 130 -5.54 8.96 -9.12
N VAL A 131 -5.08 9.92 -8.34
CA VAL A 131 -3.64 10.20 -8.24
C VAL A 131 -3.00 9.14 -7.34
N VAL A 132 -2.11 8.32 -7.90
CA VAL A 132 -1.36 7.32 -7.12
C VAL A 132 0.08 7.78 -6.98
N ALA A 133 0.57 7.86 -5.73
CA ALA A 133 1.95 8.24 -5.41
C ALA A 133 2.64 7.15 -4.60
N GLU A 134 3.95 7.04 -4.76
CA GLU A 134 4.78 6.09 -4.04
C GLU A 134 5.78 6.82 -3.12
N LEU A 135 6.05 6.23 -1.95
CA LEU A 135 7.07 6.69 -1.01
C LEU A 135 8.14 5.59 -0.84
N PRO A 136 8.97 5.34 -1.85
CA PRO A 136 9.94 4.25 -1.83
C PRO A 136 10.97 4.36 -0.70
N ALA A 137 11.26 5.58 -0.23
CA ALA A 137 12.11 5.80 0.93
C ALA A 137 11.59 5.16 2.23
N LEU A 138 10.27 4.94 2.34
CA LEU A 138 9.62 4.29 3.48
C LEU A 138 9.29 2.80 3.24
N ALA A 139 9.56 2.26 2.05
CA ALA A 139 9.21 0.87 1.70
C ALA A 139 9.78 -0.16 2.68
N ALA A 140 11.05 -0.02 3.07
CA ALA A 140 11.68 -0.93 4.02
C ALA A 140 11.04 -0.89 5.42
N LEU A 141 10.58 0.29 5.86
CA LEU A 141 9.86 0.45 7.13
C LEU A 141 8.45 -0.13 7.03
N ALA A 142 7.76 0.08 5.92
CA ALA A 142 6.43 -0.48 5.66
C ALA A 142 6.43 -2.02 5.57
N ALA A 143 7.49 -2.59 4.99
CA ALA A 143 7.68 -4.04 4.92
C ALA A 143 8.11 -4.68 6.25
N ALA A 144 8.65 -3.91 7.20
CA ALA A 144 9.23 -4.43 8.44
C ALA A 144 8.28 -5.30 9.28
N PRO A 145 6.98 -4.98 9.46
CA PRO A 145 6.03 -5.85 10.16
C PRO A 145 5.86 -7.22 9.51
N ASN A 146 6.24 -7.37 8.25
CA ASN A 146 6.03 -8.54 7.40
C ASN A 146 7.31 -9.36 7.15
N ARG A 147 8.42 -9.06 7.82
CA ARG A 147 9.72 -9.73 7.59
C ARG A 147 9.64 -11.25 7.72
N HIS A 148 8.81 -11.75 8.61
CA HIS A 148 8.60 -13.19 8.82
C HIS A 148 7.95 -13.90 7.62
N LEU A 149 7.25 -13.17 6.75
CA LEU A 149 6.61 -13.68 5.53
C LEU A 149 7.54 -13.61 4.32
N ILE A 150 8.39 -12.56 4.26
CA ILE A 150 9.22 -12.26 3.09
C ILE A 150 10.52 -13.10 3.10
N GLY A 151 10.84 -13.74 4.22
CA GLY A 151 12.12 -14.42 4.45
C GLY A 151 13.26 -13.43 4.73
N SER A 152 14.38 -13.91 5.28
CA SER A 152 15.61 -13.13 5.46
C SER A 152 16.40 -12.96 4.13
N GLY A 153 15.72 -13.02 2.99
CA GLY A 153 16.29 -12.75 1.68
C GLY A 153 16.68 -11.27 1.59
N ARG A 154 17.98 -11.01 1.39
CA ARG A 154 18.50 -9.71 0.98
C ARG A 154 17.62 -9.18 -0.16
N PRO A 155 17.31 -7.87 -0.21
CA PRO A 155 16.78 -7.29 -1.43
C PRO A 155 17.74 -7.66 -2.55
N ASP A 156 17.21 -8.26 -3.60
CA ASP A 156 17.98 -8.72 -4.74
C ASP A 156 18.74 -7.54 -5.36
N ALA A 157 20.04 -7.50 -5.15
CA ALA A 157 20.95 -6.52 -5.73
C ALA A 157 21.21 -6.80 -7.23
N SER A 158 20.45 -7.68 -7.85
CA SER A 158 20.66 -8.16 -9.22
C SER A 158 20.01 -7.31 -10.32
N LEU A 159 19.47 -6.14 -10.02
CA LEU A 159 18.98 -5.20 -11.05
C LEU A 159 19.92 -4.03 -11.34
N VAL A 160 21.20 -4.15 -11.04
CA VAL A 160 22.22 -3.31 -11.68
C VAL A 160 22.77 -4.08 -12.88
N SER A 161 21.99 -4.12 -13.95
CA SER A 161 22.45 -4.63 -15.24
C SER A 161 23.56 -3.73 -15.76
N SER A 162 24.75 -4.27 -15.78
CA SER A 162 25.92 -3.77 -16.49
C SER A 162 25.63 -3.62 -17.98
N SER A 163 25.38 -2.40 -18.43
CA SER A 163 25.62 -2.01 -19.82
C SER A 163 27.13 -1.94 -20.03
N SER A 164 27.75 -3.05 -20.37
CA SER A 164 29.10 -3.05 -20.89
C SER A 164 29.01 -3.19 -22.41
N CYS A 165 29.15 -2.07 -23.08
CA CYS A 165 29.40 -1.98 -24.50
C CYS A 165 30.82 -2.45 -24.77
N ALA A 166 31.01 -3.63 -25.34
CA ALA A 166 32.28 -4.08 -25.86
C ALA A 166 32.26 -3.96 -27.40
N THR A 167 32.79 -2.87 -27.87
CA THR A 167 33.27 -2.73 -29.26
C THR A 167 34.48 -3.63 -29.46
N GLY A 168 34.33 -4.66 -30.27
CA GLY A 168 35.42 -5.49 -30.78
C GLY A 168 35.56 -5.32 -32.27
N TYR A 169 36.47 -4.44 -32.67
CA TYR A 169 37.06 -4.45 -34.03
C TYR A 169 38.00 -5.63 -34.13
N SER A 170 37.91 -6.43 -35.21
CA SER A 170 38.99 -7.26 -35.66
C SER A 170 39.01 -7.30 -37.20
N TYR A 171 40.13 -6.84 -37.74
CA TYR A 171 40.58 -7.03 -39.12
C TYR A 171 40.99 -8.48 -39.37
N ARG A 172 40.52 -9.15 -40.39
CA ARG A 172 41.18 -9.73 -41.55
C ARG A 172 40.20 -10.47 -42.43
#